data_884a8b4fd5c4f6dda92d55555c27b258
#
_entry.id   884a8b4fd5c4f6dda92d55555c27b258
#
_cell.length_a   1.000
_cell.length_b   1.000
_cell.length_c   1.000
_cell.angle_alpha   90.00
_cell.angle_beta   90.00
_cell.angle_gamma   90.00
#
_symmetry.space_group_name_H-M   'P 1'
#
loop_
_entity.id
_entity.type
_entity.pdbx_description
1 polymer ?
#
loop_
_entity_poly.entity_id
_entity_poly.type
_entity_poly.pdbx_seq_one_letter_code
_entity_poly.pdbx_strand_id
1 'polypeptide(L)'
;MTFWSRTARISVCLALLMMIMAILVEITPLGENPWMRVFFGISALNFTLRAAIPLVLGALSGILCERSGIINIGIEGMMLAGAFAGFVAKSSTNDWPLYASLLFSVLVALGVGGLMGLLHGLFS
;
A
#
# COMPACT_ATOMS: atom_id res chain seq x y z
N MET A 1 20.87 21.11 -2.59
CA MET A 1 19.81 21.04 -1.56
C MET A 1 18.46 21.65 -1.96
N THR A 2 18.33 22.40 -3.03
CA THR A 2 17.10 23.15 -3.39
C THR A 2 16.07 22.37 -4.25
N PHE A 3 16.49 21.36 -5.00
CA PHE A 3 15.59 20.61 -5.89
C PHE A 3 14.62 19.70 -5.10
N TRP A 4 15.10 18.97 -4.11
CA TRP A 4 14.28 18.11 -3.25
C TRP A 4 13.23 18.87 -2.45
N SER A 5 13.54 20.11 -2.04
CA SER A 5 12.58 20.96 -1.31
C SER A 5 11.44 21.46 -2.20
N ARG A 6 11.68 21.67 -3.50
CA ARG A 6 10.64 22.09 -4.45
C ARG A 6 9.68 20.96 -4.81
N THR A 7 10.21 19.78 -5.11
CA THR A 7 9.40 18.60 -5.41
C THR A 7 8.56 18.16 -4.21
N ALA A 8 9.11 18.16 -3.01
CA ALA A 8 8.38 17.86 -1.79
C ALA A 8 7.24 18.87 -1.52
N ARG A 9 7.46 20.16 -1.75
CA ARG A 9 6.40 21.18 -1.61
C ARG A 9 5.31 21.01 -2.64
N ILE A 10 5.65 20.69 -3.89
CA ILE A 10 4.67 20.46 -4.96
C ILE A 10 3.80 19.23 -4.63
N SER A 11 4.41 18.14 -4.16
CA SER A 11 3.65 16.93 -3.79
C SER A 11 2.72 17.17 -2.59
N VAL A 12 3.16 17.92 -1.59
CA VAL A 12 2.31 18.29 -0.46
C VAL A 12 1.16 19.21 -0.90
N CYS A 13 1.44 20.20 -1.77
CA CYS A 13 0.38 21.07 -2.31
C CYS A 13 -0.64 20.29 -3.14
N LEU A 14 -0.21 19.34 -3.96
CA LEU A 14 -1.10 18.48 -4.74
C LEU A 14 -1.95 17.59 -3.83
N ALA A 15 -1.37 16.99 -2.79
CA ALA A 15 -2.10 16.18 -1.82
C ALA A 15 -3.16 17.00 -1.06
N LEU A 16 -2.80 18.22 -0.63
CA LEU A 16 -3.74 19.14 0.01
C LEU A 16 -4.86 19.56 -0.94
N LEU A 17 -4.54 19.84 -2.20
CA LEU A 17 -5.51 20.22 -3.21
C LEU A 17 -6.49 19.07 -3.49
N MET A 18 -6.02 17.85 -3.60
CA MET A 18 -6.87 16.66 -3.74
C MET A 18 -7.78 16.45 -2.53
N MET A 19 -7.25 16.67 -1.32
CA MET A 19 -8.03 16.56 -0.09
C MET A 19 -9.12 17.65 -0.01
N ILE A 20 -8.80 18.88 -0.38
CA ILE A 20 -9.75 19.98 -0.44
C ILE A 20 -10.83 19.71 -1.49
N MET A 21 -10.45 19.23 -2.68
CA MET A 21 -11.38 18.84 -3.73
C MET A 21 -12.32 17.73 -3.27
N ALA A 22 -11.82 16.73 -2.55
CA ALA A 22 -12.64 15.64 -2.02
C ALA A 22 -13.69 16.17 -1.01
N ILE A 23 -13.32 17.09 -0.15
CA ILE A 23 -14.22 17.72 0.82
C ILE A 23 -15.27 18.60 0.10
N LEU A 24 -14.83 19.37 -0.90
CA LEU A 24 -15.74 20.24 -1.68
C LEU A 24 -16.78 19.41 -2.44
N VAL A 25 -16.41 18.30 -3.03
CA VAL A 25 -17.34 17.42 -3.75
C VAL A 25 -18.40 16.82 -2.82
N GLU A 26 -18.06 16.53 -1.57
CA GLU A 26 -19.04 16.00 -0.60
C GLU A 26 -20.02 17.07 -0.08
N ILE A 27 -19.59 18.34 0.03
CA ILE A 27 -20.38 19.43 0.62
C ILE A 27 -21.22 20.16 -0.43
N THR A 28 -20.79 20.16 -1.72
CA THR A 28 -21.44 20.92 -2.79
C THR A 28 -22.36 20.03 -3.64
N PRO A 29 -23.33 20.62 -4.39
CA PRO A 29 -24.16 19.90 -5.36
C PRO A 29 -23.36 19.25 -6.50
N LEU A 30 -22.08 19.53 -6.61
CA LEU A 30 -21.16 18.80 -7.50
C LEU A 30 -21.10 17.30 -7.17
N GLY A 31 -21.36 16.92 -5.93
CA GLY A 31 -21.45 15.53 -5.49
C GLY A 31 -22.66 14.77 -6.01
N GLU A 32 -23.65 15.42 -6.64
CA GLU A 32 -24.76 14.75 -7.33
C GLU A 32 -24.32 14.10 -8.63
N ASN A 33 -23.22 14.55 -9.23
CA ASN A 33 -22.65 13.94 -10.42
C ASN A 33 -21.87 12.67 -10.05
N PRO A 34 -22.29 11.46 -10.51
CA PRO A 34 -21.64 10.20 -10.16
C PRO A 34 -20.14 10.16 -10.51
N TRP A 35 -19.75 10.82 -11.62
CA TRP A 35 -18.36 10.90 -12.04
C TRP A 35 -17.48 11.70 -11.09
N MET A 36 -18.01 12.81 -10.57
CA MET A 36 -17.28 13.65 -9.60
C MET A 36 -17.05 12.90 -8.29
N ARG A 37 -18.03 12.14 -7.80
CA ARG A 37 -17.87 11.29 -6.61
C ARG A 37 -16.84 10.19 -6.82
N VAL A 38 -16.81 9.56 -8.00
CA VAL A 38 -15.86 8.48 -8.30
C VAL A 38 -14.42 8.98 -8.34
N PHE A 39 -14.17 10.17 -8.92
CA PHE A 39 -12.81 10.67 -9.11
C PHE A 39 -12.30 11.56 -7.97
N PHE A 40 -13.16 12.30 -7.32
CA PHE A 40 -12.79 13.33 -6.34
C PHE A 40 -13.45 13.14 -4.97
N GLY A 41 -14.33 12.18 -4.80
CA GLY A 41 -14.98 11.90 -3.52
C GLY A 41 -14.07 11.22 -2.51
N ILE A 42 -14.51 11.16 -1.25
CA ILE A 42 -13.81 10.49 -0.14
C ILE A 42 -13.52 9.02 -0.47
N SER A 43 -14.38 8.38 -1.25
CA SER A 43 -14.18 7.01 -1.71
C SER A 43 -12.93 6.84 -2.59
N ALA A 44 -12.69 7.80 -3.51
CA ALA A 44 -11.50 7.81 -4.35
C ALA A 44 -10.23 8.01 -3.51
N LEU A 45 -10.27 8.90 -2.53
CA LEU A 45 -9.16 9.14 -1.60
C LEU A 45 -8.85 7.88 -0.78
N ASN A 46 -9.86 7.22 -0.22
CA ASN A 46 -9.71 5.98 0.50
C ASN A 46 -9.10 4.86 -0.36
N PHE A 47 -9.57 4.72 -1.59
CA PHE A 47 -9.02 3.74 -2.53
C PHE A 47 -7.55 4.04 -2.86
N THR A 48 -7.23 5.30 -3.15
CA THR A 48 -5.87 5.73 -3.46
C THR A 48 -4.91 5.48 -2.29
N LEU A 49 -5.32 5.81 -1.06
CA LEU A 49 -4.52 5.55 0.13
C LEU A 49 -4.29 4.05 0.34
N ARG A 50 -5.31 3.22 0.19
CA ARG A 50 -5.17 1.76 0.30
C ARG A 50 -4.25 1.18 -0.76
N ALA A 51 -4.34 1.65 -2.00
CA ALA A 51 -3.48 1.22 -3.09
C ALA A 51 -2.03 1.72 -2.94
N ALA A 52 -1.82 2.88 -2.32
CA ALA A 52 -0.49 3.43 -2.08
C ALA A 52 0.34 2.64 -1.05
N ILE A 53 -0.30 2.01 -0.05
CA ILE A 53 0.40 1.28 1.02
C ILE A 53 1.34 0.19 0.46
N PRO A 54 0.88 -0.78 -0.35
CA PRO A 54 1.76 -1.81 -0.88
C PRO A 54 2.84 -1.24 -1.81
N LEU A 55 2.55 -0.19 -2.57
CA LEU A 55 3.53 0.47 -3.44
C LEU A 55 4.65 1.13 -2.63
N VAL A 56 4.32 1.83 -1.56
CA VAL A 56 5.30 2.46 -0.67
C VAL A 56 6.16 1.41 0.03
N LEU A 57 5.56 0.33 0.52
CA LEU A 57 6.29 -0.77 1.16
C LEU A 57 7.21 -1.48 0.17
N GLY A 58 6.75 -1.72 -1.06
CA GLY A 58 7.56 -2.29 -2.13
C GLY A 58 8.74 -1.40 -2.51
N ALA A 59 8.53 -0.10 -2.67
CA ALA A 59 9.59 0.87 -2.94
C ALA A 59 10.62 0.93 -1.80
N LEU A 60 10.17 0.92 -0.55
CA LEU A 60 11.06 0.91 0.61
C LEU A 60 11.89 -0.37 0.66
N SER A 61 11.29 -1.53 0.39
CA SER A 61 11.98 -2.81 0.28
C SER A 61 13.05 -2.77 -0.82
N GLY A 62 12.73 -2.20 -2.00
CA GLY A 62 13.69 -2.03 -3.10
C GLY A 62 14.90 -1.18 -2.69
N ILE A 63 14.67 -0.04 -2.05
CA ILE A 63 15.74 0.84 -1.57
C ILE A 63 16.65 0.12 -0.55
N LEU A 64 16.08 -0.68 0.35
CA LEU A 64 16.85 -1.43 1.33
C LEU A 64 17.70 -2.53 0.66
N CYS A 65 17.14 -3.23 -0.34
CA CYS A 65 17.87 -4.22 -1.12
C CYS A 65 19.04 -3.59 -1.91
N GLU A 66 18.81 -2.48 -2.59
CA GLU A 66 19.87 -1.75 -3.31
C GLU A 66 20.99 -1.29 -2.39
N ARG A 67 20.66 -0.83 -1.18
CA ARG A 67 21.66 -0.43 -0.17
C ARG A 67 22.48 -1.60 0.36
N SER A 68 21.92 -2.81 0.38
CA SER A 68 22.65 -4.04 0.77
C SER A 68 23.46 -4.64 -0.40
N GLY A 69 23.40 -4.05 -1.59
CA GLY A 69 24.10 -4.53 -2.79
C GLY A 69 23.38 -5.69 -3.49
N ILE A 70 22.18 -6.02 -3.09
CA ILE A 70 21.36 -7.08 -3.68
C ILE A 70 20.36 -6.47 -4.64
N ILE A 71 20.38 -6.88 -5.91
CA ILE A 71 19.38 -6.47 -6.89
C ILE A 71 18.18 -7.41 -6.77
N ASN A 72 17.09 -6.91 -6.19
CA ASN A 72 15.89 -7.71 -5.99
C ASN A 72 14.87 -7.47 -7.11
N ILE A 73 14.89 -8.33 -8.12
CA ILE A 73 13.91 -8.32 -9.23
C ILE A 73 12.60 -9.02 -8.81
N GLY A 74 12.59 -9.77 -7.70
CA GLY A 74 11.47 -10.60 -7.26
C GLY A 74 10.52 -9.96 -6.25
N ILE A 75 10.61 -8.65 -5.97
CA ILE A 75 9.81 -7.97 -4.94
C ILE A 75 8.30 -8.18 -5.16
N GLU A 76 7.84 -8.07 -6.41
CA GLU A 76 6.42 -8.27 -6.74
C GLU A 76 5.95 -9.69 -6.43
N GLY A 77 6.75 -10.70 -6.78
CA GLY A 77 6.46 -12.10 -6.47
C GLY A 77 6.41 -12.38 -4.98
N MET A 78 7.34 -11.80 -4.21
CA MET A 78 7.37 -11.93 -2.75
C MET A 78 6.17 -11.26 -2.09
N MET A 79 5.78 -10.07 -2.56
CA MET A 79 4.57 -9.37 -2.09
C MET A 79 3.30 -10.17 -2.41
N LEU A 80 3.22 -10.74 -3.62
CA LEU A 80 2.08 -11.55 -4.04
C LEU A 80 1.97 -12.84 -3.22
N ALA A 81 3.09 -13.53 -2.97
CA ALA A 81 3.13 -14.73 -2.15
C ALA A 81 2.69 -14.45 -0.69
N GLY A 82 3.19 -13.36 -0.10
CA GLY A 82 2.78 -12.92 1.24
C GLY A 82 1.29 -12.56 1.30
N ALA A 83 0.79 -11.81 0.32
CA ALA A 83 -0.62 -11.42 0.24
C ALA A 83 -1.54 -12.66 0.07
N PHE A 84 -1.16 -13.60 -0.79
CA PHE A 84 -1.90 -14.84 -0.99
C PHE A 84 -1.93 -15.69 0.29
N ALA A 85 -0.79 -15.87 0.94
CA ALA A 85 -0.70 -16.63 2.19
C ALA A 85 -1.56 -16.00 3.31
N GLY A 86 -1.51 -14.67 3.44
CA GLY A 86 -2.35 -13.94 4.39
C GLY A 86 -3.85 -14.08 4.10
N PHE A 87 -4.23 -14.04 2.82
CA PHE A 87 -5.62 -14.25 2.40
C PHE A 87 -6.10 -15.67 2.73
N VAL A 88 -5.30 -16.69 2.41
CA VAL A 88 -5.64 -18.09 2.72
C VAL A 88 -5.75 -18.30 4.24
N ALA A 89 -4.81 -17.77 5.02
CA ALA A 89 -4.86 -17.85 6.48
C ALA A 89 -6.13 -17.18 7.04
N LYS A 90 -6.50 -16.00 6.51
CA LYS A 90 -7.73 -15.31 6.91
C LYS A 90 -8.97 -16.12 6.57
N SER A 91 -9.03 -16.69 5.38
CA SER A 91 -10.14 -17.51 4.92
C SER A 91 -10.31 -18.81 5.72
N SER A 92 -9.21 -19.39 6.20
CA SER A 92 -9.21 -20.59 7.03
C SER A 92 -9.60 -20.35 8.50
N THR A 93 -9.60 -19.09 8.94
CA THR A 93 -9.87 -18.72 10.33
C THR A 93 -11.13 -17.87 10.49
N ASN A 94 -12.13 -18.07 9.62
CA ASN A 94 -13.38 -17.30 9.65
C ASN A 94 -14.17 -17.48 10.95
N ASP A 95 -14.06 -18.64 11.61
CA ASP A 95 -14.74 -18.95 12.87
C ASP A 95 -14.06 -18.34 14.10
N TRP A 96 -12.87 -17.76 13.93
CA TRP A 96 -12.11 -17.15 15.01
C TRP A 96 -12.58 -15.70 15.29
N PRO A 97 -12.34 -15.19 16.50
CA PRO A 97 -12.55 -13.78 16.78
C PRO A 97 -11.77 -12.90 15.78
N LEU A 98 -12.39 -11.82 15.32
CA LEU A 98 -11.84 -10.98 14.24
C LEU A 98 -10.37 -10.59 14.46
N TYR A 99 -10.04 -10.16 15.67
CA TYR A 99 -8.67 -9.72 16.00
C TYR A 99 -7.66 -10.87 15.97
N ALA A 100 -8.02 -12.04 16.46
CA ALA A 100 -7.15 -13.22 16.45
C ALA A 100 -6.90 -13.70 15.00
N SER A 101 -7.95 -13.76 14.20
CA SER A 101 -7.88 -14.13 12.79
C SER A 101 -7.03 -13.14 11.96
N LEU A 102 -7.18 -11.83 12.20
CA LEU A 102 -6.37 -10.80 11.54
C LEU A 102 -4.90 -10.90 11.94
N LEU A 103 -4.62 -11.02 13.24
CA LEU A 103 -3.25 -11.15 13.73
C LEU A 103 -2.56 -12.38 13.16
N PHE A 104 -3.24 -13.53 13.15
CA PHE A 104 -2.73 -14.76 12.58
C PHE A 104 -2.42 -14.61 11.08
N SER A 105 -3.34 -14.01 10.32
CA SER A 105 -3.16 -13.78 8.88
C SER A 105 -1.97 -12.87 8.57
N VAL A 106 -1.77 -11.83 9.37
CA VAL A 106 -0.61 -10.92 9.24
C VAL A 106 0.69 -11.66 9.55
N LEU A 107 0.71 -12.47 10.61
CA LEU A 107 1.91 -13.25 10.97
C LEU A 107 2.26 -14.26 9.88
N VAL A 108 1.28 -14.94 9.30
CA VAL A 108 1.49 -15.87 8.18
C VAL A 108 2.02 -15.14 6.94
N ALA A 109 1.44 -13.99 6.60
CA ALA A 109 1.89 -13.18 5.47
C ALA A 109 3.34 -12.71 5.65
N LEU A 110 3.70 -12.25 6.85
CA LEU A 110 5.06 -11.84 7.21
C LEU A 110 6.03 -13.03 7.18
N GLY A 111 5.60 -14.20 7.68
CA GLY A 111 6.40 -15.42 7.66
C GLY A 111 6.75 -15.89 6.24
N VAL A 112 5.74 -15.95 5.36
CA VAL A 112 5.94 -16.36 3.96
C VAL A 112 6.75 -15.32 3.20
N GLY A 113 6.44 -14.03 3.33
CA GLY A 113 7.21 -12.96 2.70
C GLY A 113 8.65 -12.93 3.19
N GLY A 114 8.89 -13.11 4.49
CA GLY A 114 10.23 -13.19 5.09
C GLY A 114 11.02 -14.42 4.63
N LEU A 115 10.37 -15.58 4.52
CA LEU A 115 10.99 -16.80 3.99
C LEU A 115 11.43 -16.62 2.53
N MET A 116 10.57 -16.04 1.69
CA MET A 116 10.90 -15.72 0.31
C MET A 116 12.05 -14.71 0.20
N GLY A 117 12.07 -13.70 1.07
CA GLY A 117 13.17 -12.73 1.16
C GLY A 117 14.48 -13.37 1.59
N LEU A 118 14.45 -14.30 2.55
CA LEU A 118 15.60 -15.09 2.99
C LEU A 118 16.16 -15.96 1.85
N LEU A 119 15.28 -16.69 1.17
CA LEU A 119 15.68 -17.52 0.03
C LEU A 119 16.31 -16.66 -1.07
N HIS A 120 15.71 -15.51 -1.40
CA HIS A 120 16.27 -14.60 -2.39
C HIS A 120 17.66 -14.09 -1.97
N GLY A 121 17.81 -13.68 -0.71
CA GLY A 121 19.10 -13.21 -0.18
C GLY A 121 20.20 -14.28 -0.10
N LEU A 122 19.82 -15.55 0.03
CA LEU A 122 20.79 -16.67 0.02
C LEU A 122 21.30 -17.00 -1.39
N PHE A 123 20.50 -16.73 -2.42
CA PHE A 123 20.83 -17.05 -3.82
C PHE A 123 21.32 -15.83 -4.62
N SER A 124 21.34 -14.66 -4.05
CA SER A 124 21.88 -13.42 -4.62
C SER A 124 23.29 -13.15 -4.17
#